data_3c587f0d9a52e7f921bb690d52b36881
#
_entry.id   3c587f0d9a52e7f921bb690d52b36881
#
_cell.length_a   1.000
_cell.length_b   1.000
_cell.length_c   1.000
_cell.angle_alpha   90.00
_cell.angle_beta   90.00
_cell.angle_gamma   90.00
#
_symmetry.space_group_name_H-M   'P 1'
#
loop_
_entity.id
_entity.type
_entity.pdbx_description
1 polymer ?
#
loop_
_entity_poly.entity_id
_entity_poly.type
_entity_poly.pdbx_seq_one_letter_code
_entity_poly.pdbx_strand_id
1 'polypeptide(L)'
;MGFSFKCQARCSHSKARAGIFSTPHGLVETPKFMPVGTLATVKGITAAQLEATGAQMVLSNTYHLHLQPGEGIVAGAGGLHRFMGWKKPMLTDSGGFQVFSLSQLRKITEEGVIFRSPRDGRMINLTPERSIQIQNTLGADVIMAFDECPPYPAERSDVEAATERTYRWLERCIKAHQRPDEQALFGIVQGGVYLDLRVRAAESLAALDLPGYAIGGVSVGEPAELIHQIVEVTAPVLPPEKPRYLMGVGTYREMARAIASGIDLFDCVIPTRWARHGTVVVQGERWNLKNAQYREDFTPLDASCPCYTCQNFTRAYLCHLVRSREILGYTLLSIHNITELIRFTEKIREAILSDRFTEEFAQWL
;
A
#
# COMPACT_ATOMS: atom_id res chain seq x y z
N MET A 1 12.36 20.24 -2.12
CA MET A 1 13.17 19.32 -1.28
C MET A 1 13.29 18.01 -2.05
N GLY A 2 14.48 17.44 -2.14
CA GLY A 2 14.67 16.15 -2.81
C GLY A 2 14.17 14.98 -1.93
N PHE A 3 14.10 13.78 -2.50
CA PHE A 3 13.77 12.57 -1.76
C PHE A 3 14.89 12.17 -0.81
N SER A 4 14.56 11.90 0.44
CA SER A 4 15.52 11.40 1.42
C SER A 4 14.81 10.56 2.49
N PHE A 5 15.51 9.58 3.05
CA PHE A 5 15.06 8.82 4.19
C PHE A 5 16.04 8.97 5.34
N LYS A 6 15.55 9.45 6.48
CA LYS A 6 16.37 9.62 7.69
C LYS A 6 15.83 8.72 8.78
N CYS A 7 16.59 7.67 9.13
CA CYS A 7 16.29 6.84 10.29
C CYS A 7 16.58 7.67 11.57
N GLN A 8 15.60 7.73 12.46
CA GLN A 8 15.67 8.48 13.73
C GLN A 8 15.99 7.56 14.90
N ALA A 9 15.44 6.33 14.91
CA ALA A 9 15.67 5.34 15.94
C ALA A 9 15.60 3.92 15.36
N ARG A 10 16.25 2.98 16.03
CA ARG A 10 16.21 1.54 15.78
C ARG A 10 15.91 0.84 17.09
N CYS A 11 15.07 -0.18 17.05
CA CYS A 11 14.81 -1.04 18.19
C CYS A 11 16.04 -1.91 18.47
N SER A 12 16.41 -2.04 19.75
CA SER A 12 17.57 -2.85 20.16
C SER A 12 17.32 -4.36 20.03
N HIS A 13 16.07 -4.80 20.10
CA HIS A 13 15.66 -6.22 20.12
C HIS A 13 15.03 -6.72 18.84
N SER A 14 15.00 -5.90 17.78
CA SER A 14 14.48 -6.27 16.46
C SER A 14 15.09 -5.38 15.36
N LYS A 15 14.72 -5.60 14.10
CA LYS A 15 15.13 -4.72 12.99
C LYS A 15 14.16 -3.54 12.78
N ALA A 16 13.19 -3.36 13.68
CA ALA A 16 12.23 -2.26 13.61
C ALA A 16 12.95 -0.91 13.68
N ARG A 17 12.47 0.03 12.89
CA ARG A 17 13.03 1.37 12.80
C ARG A 17 11.96 2.43 12.64
N ALA A 18 12.19 3.61 13.22
CA ALA A 18 11.40 4.79 13.02
C ALA A 18 12.22 5.80 12.20
N GLY A 19 11.62 6.40 11.17
CA GLY A 19 12.31 7.33 10.29
C GLY A 19 11.38 8.44 9.78
N ILE A 20 11.95 9.29 8.93
CA ILE A 20 11.22 10.31 8.17
C ILE A 20 11.59 10.13 6.70
N PHE A 21 10.59 9.91 5.87
CA PHE A 21 10.71 9.93 4.42
C PHE A 21 10.24 11.29 3.90
N SER A 22 11.15 12.05 3.28
CA SER A 22 10.88 13.36 2.70
C SER A 22 10.49 13.23 1.24
N THR A 23 9.45 13.95 0.82
CA THR A 23 8.97 14.04 -0.57
C THR A 23 8.68 15.49 -0.92
N PRO A 24 8.47 15.82 -2.21
CA PRO A 24 8.09 17.18 -2.62
C PRO A 24 6.83 17.72 -1.95
N HIS A 25 5.84 16.85 -1.65
CA HIS A 25 4.57 17.24 -1.01
C HIS A 25 4.54 17.04 0.51
N GLY A 26 5.68 16.76 1.14
CA GLY A 26 5.78 16.72 2.60
C GLY A 26 6.52 15.51 3.16
N LEU A 27 6.41 15.36 4.47
CA LEU A 27 7.09 14.33 5.24
C LEU A 27 6.16 13.17 5.55
N VAL A 28 6.71 11.96 5.55
CA VAL A 28 6.04 10.73 6.00
C VAL A 28 6.83 10.16 7.16
N GLU A 29 6.23 10.11 8.32
CA GLU A 29 6.79 9.51 9.54
C GLU A 29 6.58 8.00 9.49
N THR A 30 7.66 7.25 9.40
CA THR A 30 7.60 5.79 9.31
C THR A 30 7.81 5.10 10.67
N PRO A 31 7.25 3.90 10.87
CA PRO A 31 6.40 3.16 9.95
C PRO A 31 5.04 3.83 9.73
N LYS A 32 4.47 3.71 8.52
CA LYS A 32 3.18 4.35 8.18
C LYS A 32 2.33 3.48 7.24
N PHE A 33 1.03 3.46 7.52
CA PHE A 33 0.02 2.87 6.65
C PHE A 33 -0.49 3.90 5.63
N MET A 34 -0.61 3.50 4.36
CA MET A 34 -1.11 4.30 3.24
C MET A 34 -2.51 3.81 2.84
N PRO A 35 -3.58 4.61 3.03
CA PRO A 35 -4.90 4.30 2.49
C PRO A 35 -4.90 4.23 0.96
N VAL A 36 -5.69 3.28 0.41
CA VAL A 36 -5.76 3.05 -1.04
C VAL A 36 -6.86 3.88 -1.68
N GLY A 37 -6.47 4.79 -2.55
CA GLY A 37 -7.32 5.63 -3.39
C GLY A 37 -7.33 5.20 -4.86
N THR A 38 -7.88 4.04 -5.17
CA THR A 38 -7.79 3.34 -6.47
C THR A 38 -8.09 4.22 -7.70
N LEU A 39 -9.10 5.06 -7.65
CA LEU A 39 -9.57 5.94 -8.75
C LEU A 39 -9.49 7.41 -8.32
N ALA A 40 -8.34 7.84 -7.81
CA ALA A 40 -8.16 9.16 -7.21
C ALA A 40 -9.19 9.46 -6.10
N THR A 41 -9.60 8.42 -5.38
CA THR A 41 -10.48 8.54 -4.22
C THR A 41 -10.34 7.34 -3.30
N VAL A 42 -10.18 7.58 -2.01
CA VAL A 42 -10.36 6.55 -0.99
C VAL A 42 -11.87 6.33 -0.84
N LYS A 43 -12.29 5.08 -0.96
CA LYS A 43 -13.72 4.71 -1.12
C LYS A 43 -14.62 5.34 -0.06
N GLY A 44 -15.53 6.23 -0.52
CA GLY A 44 -16.59 6.80 0.27
C GLY A 44 -16.19 7.90 1.25
N ILE A 45 -14.99 8.46 1.14
CA ILE A 45 -14.51 9.59 1.97
C ILE A 45 -13.88 10.67 1.10
N THR A 46 -14.00 11.92 1.54
CA THR A 46 -13.37 13.09 0.91
C THR A 46 -11.90 13.21 1.31
N ALA A 47 -11.13 14.02 0.58
CA ALA A 47 -9.73 14.32 0.93
C ALA A 47 -9.62 14.95 2.35
N ALA A 48 -10.54 15.84 2.72
CA ALA A 48 -10.58 16.45 4.05
C ALA A 48 -10.85 15.42 5.18
N GLN A 49 -11.80 14.51 4.95
CA GLN A 49 -12.06 13.41 5.90
C GLN A 49 -10.86 12.46 6.00
N LEU A 50 -10.19 12.19 4.88
CA LEU A 50 -8.98 11.37 4.87
C LEU A 50 -7.84 12.06 5.63
N GLU A 51 -7.64 13.35 5.45
CA GLU A 51 -6.66 14.13 6.21
C GLU A 51 -6.94 14.09 7.72
N ALA A 52 -8.21 14.19 8.12
CA ALA A 52 -8.63 14.11 9.51
C ALA A 52 -8.39 12.71 10.15
N THR A 53 -8.16 11.65 9.38
CA THR A 53 -7.74 10.35 9.92
C THR A 53 -6.27 10.30 10.36
N GLY A 54 -5.46 11.32 10.07
CA GLY A 54 -4.01 11.32 10.28
C GLY A 54 -3.21 10.75 9.11
N ALA A 55 -3.85 10.46 7.96
CA ALA A 55 -3.15 9.98 6.77
C ALA A 55 -2.10 11.01 6.30
N GLN A 56 -0.87 10.53 6.09
CA GLN A 56 0.26 11.33 5.61
C GLN A 56 0.58 11.03 4.15
N MET A 57 0.20 9.88 3.64
CA MET A 57 0.44 9.44 2.27
C MET A 57 -0.73 8.57 1.79
N VAL A 58 -1.03 8.62 0.49
CA VAL A 58 -2.11 7.88 -0.17
C VAL A 58 -1.57 7.13 -1.37
N LEU A 59 -2.04 5.91 -1.61
CA LEU A 59 -1.76 5.15 -2.82
C LEU A 59 -2.90 5.31 -3.83
N SER A 60 -2.56 5.57 -5.09
CA SER A 60 -3.49 5.53 -6.23
C SER A 60 -3.05 4.50 -7.26
N ASN A 61 -3.98 4.06 -8.11
CA ASN A 61 -3.75 2.92 -8.97
C ASN A 61 -3.62 3.31 -10.43
N THR A 62 -2.45 3.12 -11.01
CA THR A 62 -2.10 3.47 -12.39
C THR A 62 -2.99 2.78 -13.40
N TYR A 63 -3.22 1.48 -13.28
CA TYR A 63 -4.05 0.70 -14.20
C TYR A 63 -5.48 1.28 -14.27
N HIS A 64 -6.10 1.51 -13.13
CA HIS A 64 -7.47 2.01 -13.07
C HIS A 64 -7.58 3.44 -13.59
N LEU A 65 -6.64 4.31 -13.25
CA LEU A 65 -6.61 5.69 -13.71
C LEU A 65 -6.32 5.82 -15.20
N HIS A 66 -5.49 4.92 -15.76
CA HIS A 66 -5.28 4.83 -17.22
C HIS A 66 -6.54 4.41 -17.95
N LEU A 67 -7.30 3.45 -17.44
CA LEU A 67 -8.57 3.03 -18.03
C LEU A 67 -9.65 4.07 -17.88
N GLN A 68 -9.68 4.81 -16.77
CA GLN A 68 -10.64 5.86 -16.49
C GLN A 68 -10.17 6.75 -15.33
N PRO A 69 -10.13 8.08 -15.52
CA PRO A 69 -10.59 8.82 -16.69
C PRO A 69 -9.58 8.84 -17.85
N GLY A 70 -8.39 8.33 -17.65
CA GLY A 70 -7.21 8.46 -18.49
C GLY A 70 -6.24 9.51 -17.93
N GLU A 71 -4.94 9.24 -18.03
CA GLU A 71 -3.89 10.10 -17.48
C GLU A 71 -3.87 11.51 -18.09
N GLY A 72 -4.31 11.66 -19.36
CA GLY A 72 -4.42 12.97 -20.02
C GLY A 72 -5.45 13.90 -19.35
N ILE A 73 -6.58 13.34 -18.90
CA ILE A 73 -7.59 14.12 -18.14
C ILE A 73 -7.04 14.54 -16.78
N VAL A 74 -6.36 13.64 -16.09
CA VAL A 74 -5.73 13.94 -14.80
C VAL A 74 -4.65 15.01 -14.94
N ALA A 75 -3.83 14.94 -16.00
CA ALA A 75 -2.82 15.95 -16.31
C ALA A 75 -3.44 17.31 -16.63
N GLY A 76 -4.53 17.33 -17.40
CA GLY A 76 -5.30 18.55 -17.71
C GLY A 76 -5.87 19.23 -16.46
N ALA A 77 -6.16 18.47 -15.40
CA ALA A 77 -6.57 18.99 -14.10
C ALA A 77 -5.40 19.49 -13.23
N GLY A 78 -4.16 19.38 -13.72
CA GLY A 78 -2.94 19.77 -12.99
C GLY A 78 -2.31 18.66 -12.15
N GLY A 79 -2.50 17.40 -12.55
CA GLY A 79 -1.95 16.22 -11.90
C GLY A 79 -2.86 15.62 -10.83
N LEU A 80 -2.46 14.46 -10.32
CA LEU A 80 -3.28 13.64 -9.43
C LEU A 80 -3.61 14.34 -8.10
N HIS A 81 -2.67 15.09 -7.55
CA HIS A 81 -2.87 15.86 -6.32
C HIS A 81 -4.03 16.86 -6.46
N ARG A 82 -4.02 17.66 -7.53
CA ARG A 82 -5.09 18.64 -7.81
C ARG A 82 -6.40 17.96 -8.17
N PHE A 83 -6.34 16.90 -8.97
CA PHE A 83 -7.52 16.13 -9.38
C PHE A 83 -8.26 15.50 -8.20
N MET A 84 -7.53 14.99 -7.22
CA MET A 84 -8.08 14.38 -5.99
C MET A 84 -8.39 15.41 -4.89
N GLY A 85 -7.79 16.61 -4.95
CA GLY A 85 -7.82 17.60 -3.86
C GLY A 85 -6.97 17.19 -2.65
N TRP A 86 -5.95 16.37 -2.86
CA TRP A 86 -5.03 15.89 -1.83
C TRP A 86 -3.69 16.65 -1.92
N LYS A 87 -3.20 17.18 -0.80
CA LYS A 87 -2.02 18.06 -0.78
C LYS A 87 -0.76 17.42 -0.22
N LYS A 88 -0.87 16.20 0.32
CA LYS A 88 0.23 15.46 0.96
C LYS A 88 0.81 14.41 0.00
N PRO A 89 1.89 13.70 0.37
CA PRO A 89 2.51 12.67 -0.45
C PRO A 89 1.55 11.66 -1.08
N MET A 90 1.86 11.25 -2.31
CA MET A 90 1.15 10.23 -3.05
C MET A 90 2.09 9.20 -3.64
N LEU A 91 1.64 7.96 -3.72
CA LEU A 91 2.28 6.88 -4.44
C LEU A 91 1.33 6.37 -5.53
N THR A 92 1.85 6.12 -6.74
CA THR A 92 1.14 5.31 -7.75
C THR A 92 1.80 3.95 -7.87
N ASP A 93 0.98 2.89 -7.90
CA ASP A 93 1.48 1.56 -8.25
C ASP A 93 1.84 1.48 -9.75
N SER A 94 2.48 0.37 -10.16
CA SER A 94 2.87 0.16 -11.56
C SER A 94 1.70 -0.20 -12.49
N GLY A 95 0.59 -0.67 -11.93
CA GLY A 95 -0.51 -1.32 -12.66
C GLY A 95 -0.27 -2.80 -12.97
N GLY A 96 0.91 -3.34 -12.69
CA GLY A 96 1.27 -4.74 -12.97
C GLY A 96 0.33 -5.73 -12.30
N PHE A 97 0.20 -5.70 -10.99
CA PHE A 97 -0.64 -6.62 -10.23
C PHE A 97 -2.09 -6.67 -10.76
N GLN A 98 -2.68 -5.52 -11.14
CA GLN A 98 -4.06 -5.48 -11.63
C GLN A 98 -4.21 -6.13 -12.99
N VAL A 99 -3.23 -6.00 -13.86
CA VAL A 99 -3.19 -6.72 -15.14
C VAL A 99 -3.11 -8.22 -14.90
N PHE A 100 -2.31 -8.67 -13.92
CA PHE A 100 -2.17 -10.08 -13.59
C PHE A 100 -3.39 -10.65 -12.87
N SER A 101 -4.04 -9.90 -11.99
CA SER A 101 -5.15 -10.37 -11.17
C SER A 101 -6.53 -10.23 -11.82
N LEU A 102 -6.75 -9.21 -12.66
CA LEU A 102 -8.07 -8.85 -13.19
C LEU A 102 -8.27 -9.21 -14.66
N SER A 103 -7.22 -9.47 -15.42
CA SER A 103 -7.30 -9.74 -16.84
C SER A 103 -7.27 -11.24 -17.12
N GLN A 104 -8.40 -11.81 -17.53
CA GLN A 104 -8.50 -13.23 -17.90
C GLN A 104 -7.81 -13.54 -19.24
N LEU A 105 -7.75 -12.57 -20.15
CA LEU A 105 -7.13 -12.68 -21.47
C LEU A 105 -5.92 -11.75 -21.53
N ARG A 106 -4.77 -12.26 -21.07
CA ARG A 106 -3.50 -11.55 -21.12
C ARG A 106 -2.42 -12.38 -21.79
N LYS A 107 -1.51 -11.71 -22.49
CA LYS A 107 -0.28 -12.30 -23.01
C LYS A 107 0.90 -11.53 -22.44
N ILE A 108 1.78 -12.23 -21.72
CA ILE A 108 3.01 -11.69 -21.17
C ILE A 108 4.14 -11.99 -22.18
N THR A 109 4.95 -10.99 -22.48
CA THR A 109 6.13 -11.09 -23.34
C THR A 109 7.27 -10.32 -22.69
N GLU A 110 8.45 -10.35 -23.27
CA GLU A 110 9.59 -9.54 -22.81
C GLU A 110 9.31 -8.03 -22.98
N GLU A 111 8.53 -7.64 -23.98
CA GLU A 111 8.16 -6.24 -24.23
C GLU A 111 7.20 -5.68 -23.18
N GLY A 112 6.33 -6.51 -22.61
CA GLY A 112 5.30 -6.09 -21.66
C GLY A 112 4.10 -7.03 -21.65
N VAL A 113 2.92 -6.50 -21.31
CA VAL A 113 1.69 -7.27 -21.18
C VAL A 113 0.61 -6.72 -22.10
N ILE A 114 0.09 -7.59 -22.97
CA ILE A 114 -1.06 -7.27 -23.82
C ILE A 114 -2.31 -7.88 -23.17
N PHE A 115 -3.33 -7.08 -22.96
CA PHE A 115 -4.58 -7.51 -22.36
C PHE A 115 -5.79 -6.76 -22.93
N ARG A 116 -6.97 -7.33 -22.71
CA ARG A 116 -8.24 -6.72 -23.10
C ARG A 116 -8.80 -5.89 -21.94
N SER A 117 -9.10 -4.62 -22.21
CA SER A 117 -9.77 -3.73 -21.24
C SER A 117 -11.13 -4.30 -20.81
N PRO A 118 -11.38 -4.46 -19.50
CA PRO A 118 -12.66 -4.94 -19.01
C PRO A 118 -13.80 -3.91 -19.17
N ARG A 119 -13.48 -2.67 -19.57
CA ARG A 119 -14.46 -1.59 -19.69
C ARG A 119 -15.06 -1.51 -21.11
N ASP A 120 -14.21 -1.49 -22.10
CA ASP A 120 -14.56 -1.22 -23.51
C ASP A 120 -14.09 -2.30 -24.48
N GLY A 121 -13.40 -3.33 -23.97
CA GLY A 121 -12.93 -4.46 -24.75
C GLY A 121 -11.71 -4.16 -25.65
N ARG A 122 -11.19 -2.92 -25.67
CA ARG A 122 -10.01 -2.59 -26.49
C ARG A 122 -8.78 -3.34 -26.01
N MET A 123 -7.88 -3.62 -26.95
CA MET A 123 -6.57 -4.20 -26.63
C MET A 123 -5.65 -3.10 -26.11
N ILE A 124 -5.01 -3.38 -24.97
CA ILE A 124 -4.04 -2.49 -24.32
C ILE A 124 -2.70 -3.22 -24.28
N ASN A 125 -1.65 -2.52 -24.70
CA ASN A 125 -0.28 -2.96 -24.53
C ASN A 125 0.39 -2.10 -23.45
N LEU A 126 0.64 -2.69 -22.29
CA LEU A 126 1.29 -2.05 -21.17
C LEU A 126 2.73 -2.55 -21.07
N THR A 127 3.67 -1.70 -21.42
CA THR A 127 5.11 -1.95 -21.32
C THR A 127 5.69 -1.23 -20.09
N PRO A 128 6.91 -1.57 -19.64
CA PRO A 128 7.60 -0.80 -18.59
C PRO A 128 7.65 0.69 -18.89
N GLU A 129 8.00 1.08 -20.10
CA GLU A 129 8.05 2.48 -20.54
C GLU A 129 6.68 3.14 -20.46
N ARG A 130 5.63 2.43 -20.90
CA ARG A 130 4.26 2.96 -20.89
C ARG A 130 3.75 3.15 -19.46
N SER A 131 4.01 2.20 -18.57
CA SER A 131 3.67 2.34 -17.13
C SER A 131 4.33 3.58 -16.53
N ILE A 132 5.62 3.77 -16.76
CA ILE A 132 6.36 4.96 -16.26
C ILE A 132 5.83 6.25 -16.89
N GLN A 133 5.54 6.30 -18.20
CA GLN A 133 4.95 7.48 -18.84
C GLN A 133 3.61 7.87 -18.22
N ILE A 134 2.75 6.88 -17.94
CA ILE A 134 1.46 7.13 -17.27
C ILE A 134 1.71 7.71 -15.88
N GLN A 135 2.58 7.11 -15.07
CA GLN A 135 2.89 7.57 -13.72
C GLN A 135 3.57 8.96 -13.71
N ASN A 136 4.48 9.24 -14.68
CA ASN A 136 5.03 10.58 -14.86
C ASN A 136 3.94 11.62 -15.17
N THR A 137 2.96 11.23 -15.98
CA THR A 137 1.82 12.10 -16.35
C THR A 137 0.86 12.31 -15.18
N LEU A 138 0.60 11.29 -14.36
CA LEU A 138 -0.22 11.38 -13.16
C LEU A 138 0.41 12.29 -12.09
N GLY A 139 1.73 12.28 -11.94
CA GLY A 139 2.45 13.23 -11.10
C GLY A 139 2.43 12.90 -9.59
N ALA A 140 2.43 11.62 -9.19
CA ALA A 140 2.63 11.20 -7.81
C ALA A 140 4.09 11.41 -7.36
N ASP A 141 4.34 11.54 -6.04
CA ASP A 141 5.70 11.66 -5.49
C ASP A 141 6.51 10.38 -5.62
N VAL A 142 5.88 9.24 -5.41
CA VAL A 142 6.51 7.92 -5.55
C VAL A 142 5.83 7.17 -6.69
N ILE A 143 6.63 6.59 -7.57
CA ILE A 143 6.19 5.74 -8.67
C ILE A 143 6.84 4.36 -8.55
N MET A 144 6.14 3.33 -9.04
CA MET A 144 6.61 1.95 -8.93
C MET A 144 7.09 1.42 -10.28
N ALA A 145 8.18 0.65 -10.26
CA ALA A 145 8.61 -0.08 -11.44
C ALA A 145 7.53 -1.08 -11.89
N PHE A 146 7.42 -1.27 -13.20
CA PHE A 146 6.53 -2.30 -13.75
C PHE A 146 7.12 -3.67 -13.49
N ASP A 147 6.33 -4.56 -12.88
CA ASP A 147 6.76 -5.87 -12.41
C ASP A 147 5.81 -6.97 -12.86
N GLU A 148 6.30 -8.20 -12.87
CA GLU A 148 5.48 -9.39 -13.05
C GLU A 148 5.28 -10.09 -11.71
N CYS A 149 4.02 -10.15 -11.27
CA CYS A 149 3.62 -10.84 -10.04
C CYS A 149 3.08 -12.23 -10.41
N PRO A 150 3.85 -13.32 -10.24
CA PRO A 150 3.35 -14.67 -10.48
C PRO A 150 2.23 -15.02 -9.49
N PRO A 151 1.26 -15.89 -9.89
CA PRO A 151 0.22 -16.34 -8.98
C PRO A 151 0.79 -17.24 -7.87
N TYR A 152 0.00 -17.47 -6.83
CA TYR A 152 0.28 -18.49 -5.85
C TYR A 152 -0.81 -19.59 -5.90
N PRO A 153 -0.43 -20.88 -5.92
CA PRO A 153 0.92 -21.42 -6.11
C PRO A 153 1.42 -21.27 -7.56
N ALA A 154 2.73 -21.27 -7.75
CA ALA A 154 3.38 -21.30 -9.05
C ALA A 154 4.65 -22.17 -8.99
N GLU A 155 5.01 -22.77 -10.13
CA GLU A 155 6.23 -23.54 -10.25
C GLU A 155 7.48 -22.66 -10.14
N ARG A 156 8.55 -23.22 -9.56
CA ARG A 156 9.79 -22.47 -9.33
C ARG A 156 10.35 -21.85 -10.60
N SER A 157 10.37 -22.59 -11.71
CA SER A 157 10.87 -22.11 -13.00
C SER A 157 10.13 -20.89 -13.52
N ASP A 158 8.80 -20.85 -13.32
CA ASP A 158 7.96 -19.74 -13.76
C ASP A 158 8.20 -18.51 -12.89
N VAL A 159 8.36 -18.71 -11.57
CA VAL A 159 8.69 -17.63 -10.63
C VAL A 159 10.08 -17.06 -10.92
N GLU A 160 11.06 -17.89 -11.20
CA GLU A 160 12.42 -17.46 -11.57
C GLU A 160 12.41 -16.63 -12.85
N ALA A 161 11.74 -17.11 -13.91
CA ALA A 161 11.58 -16.38 -15.16
C ALA A 161 10.86 -15.01 -14.98
N ALA A 162 9.79 -14.96 -14.17
CA ALA A 162 9.08 -13.73 -13.84
C ALA A 162 9.96 -12.75 -13.04
N THR A 163 10.76 -13.26 -12.10
CA THR A 163 11.68 -12.46 -11.29
C THR A 163 12.77 -11.82 -12.15
N GLU A 164 13.36 -12.59 -13.05
CA GLU A 164 14.37 -12.09 -13.98
C GLU A 164 13.80 -11.08 -14.97
N ARG A 165 12.58 -11.31 -15.47
CA ARG A 165 11.87 -10.35 -16.35
C ARG A 165 11.57 -9.06 -15.60
N THR A 166 11.13 -9.13 -14.35
CA THR A 166 10.91 -7.96 -13.49
C THR A 166 12.17 -7.11 -13.36
N TYR A 167 13.34 -7.73 -13.19
CA TYR A 167 14.61 -7.01 -13.16
C TYR A 167 14.92 -6.29 -14.48
N ARG A 168 14.80 -6.98 -15.63
CA ARG A 168 15.00 -6.35 -16.95
C ARG A 168 13.99 -5.22 -17.22
N TRP A 169 12.74 -5.39 -16.77
CA TRP A 169 11.73 -4.35 -16.86
C TRP A 169 12.05 -3.14 -15.95
N LEU A 170 12.63 -3.38 -14.77
CA LEU A 170 13.09 -2.29 -13.91
C LEU A 170 14.16 -1.44 -14.61
N GLU A 171 15.14 -2.05 -15.28
CA GLU A 171 16.16 -1.31 -16.04
C GLU A 171 15.54 -0.44 -17.14
N ARG A 172 14.48 -0.93 -17.79
CA ARG A 172 13.72 -0.17 -18.79
C ARG A 172 12.91 0.96 -18.13
N CYS A 173 12.32 0.72 -16.97
CA CYS A 173 11.63 1.76 -16.19
C CYS A 173 12.58 2.89 -15.79
N ILE A 174 13.78 2.57 -15.31
CA ILE A 174 14.82 3.56 -14.96
C ILE A 174 15.15 4.45 -16.18
N LYS A 175 15.37 3.84 -17.35
CA LYS A 175 15.67 4.59 -18.59
C LYS A 175 14.51 5.45 -19.09
N ALA A 176 13.27 5.00 -18.85
CA ALA A 176 12.06 5.71 -19.27
C ALA A 176 11.63 6.83 -18.34
N HIS A 177 12.15 6.85 -17.11
CA HIS A 177 11.77 7.84 -16.10
C HIS A 177 12.34 9.22 -16.41
N GLN A 178 11.45 10.22 -16.59
CA GLN A 178 11.81 11.56 -17.04
C GLN A 178 11.75 12.65 -15.97
N ARG A 179 11.31 12.30 -14.74
CA ARG A 179 11.07 13.27 -13.65
C ARG A 179 11.76 12.87 -12.33
N PRO A 180 13.06 12.50 -12.31
CA PRO A 180 13.72 11.98 -11.12
C PRO A 180 13.82 12.99 -9.96
N ASP A 181 13.78 14.29 -10.24
CA ASP A 181 13.79 15.34 -9.21
C ASP A 181 12.42 15.53 -8.54
N GLU A 182 11.34 15.09 -9.19
CA GLU A 182 9.97 15.28 -8.73
C GLU A 182 9.30 13.98 -8.31
N GLN A 183 9.81 12.83 -8.76
CA GLN A 183 9.22 11.51 -8.52
C GLN A 183 10.31 10.48 -8.19
N ALA A 184 10.13 9.78 -7.08
CA ALA A 184 11.02 8.69 -6.67
C ALA A 184 10.55 7.35 -7.27
N LEU A 185 11.37 6.74 -8.13
CA LEU A 185 11.10 5.40 -8.67
C LEU A 185 11.53 4.33 -7.66
N PHE A 186 10.59 3.52 -7.17
CA PHE A 186 10.86 2.37 -6.32
C PHE A 186 10.94 1.09 -7.15
N GLY A 187 11.97 0.29 -6.91
CA GLY A 187 12.08 -1.07 -7.45
C GLY A 187 11.27 -2.06 -6.63
N ILE A 188 10.82 -3.16 -7.24
CA ILE A 188 10.00 -4.19 -6.59
C ILE A 188 10.76 -5.52 -6.59
N VAL A 189 11.01 -6.06 -5.39
CA VAL A 189 11.56 -7.41 -5.22
C VAL A 189 10.45 -8.43 -5.45
N GLN A 190 10.64 -9.32 -6.42
CA GLN A 190 9.82 -10.49 -6.69
C GLN A 190 10.57 -11.77 -6.26
N GLY A 191 10.02 -12.97 -6.45
CA GLY A 191 10.64 -14.25 -6.11
C GLY A 191 9.64 -15.28 -5.57
N GLY A 192 8.32 -14.97 -5.58
CA GLY A 192 7.27 -15.84 -5.07
C GLY A 192 7.52 -16.23 -3.62
N VAL A 193 7.35 -17.51 -3.32
CA VAL A 193 7.60 -18.07 -1.98
C VAL A 193 9.01 -18.70 -1.84
N TYR A 194 9.87 -18.55 -2.84
CA TYR A 194 11.20 -19.12 -2.87
C TYR A 194 12.22 -18.15 -2.26
N LEU A 195 12.64 -18.43 -1.03
CA LEU A 195 13.43 -17.51 -0.22
C LEU A 195 14.80 -17.15 -0.85
N ASP A 196 15.44 -18.10 -1.52
CA ASP A 196 16.69 -17.86 -2.25
C ASP A 196 16.51 -16.93 -3.47
N LEU A 197 15.38 -17.04 -4.19
CA LEU A 197 15.04 -16.12 -5.28
C LEU A 197 14.78 -14.70 -4.73
N ARG A 198 14.12 -14.60 -3.57
CA ARG A 198 13.87 -13.33 -2.87
C ARG A 198 15.18 -12.62 -2.51
N VAL A 199 16.13 -13.35 -1.93
CA VAL A 199 17.44 -12.80 -1.55
C VAL A 199 18.19 -12.34 -2.80
N ARG A 200 18.31 -13.20 -3.82
CA ARG A 200 18.98 -12.87 -5.10
C ARG A 200 18.38 -11.62 -5.75
N ALA A 201 17.04 -11.54 -5.81
CA ALA A 201 16.35 -10.38 -6.37
C ALA A 201 16.62 -9.10 -5.55
N ALA A 202 16.59 -9.19 -4.22
CA ALA A 202 16.89 -8.06 -3.35
C ALA A 202 18.33 -7.56 -3.51
N GLU A 203 19.31 -8.46 -3.60
CA GLU A 203 20.72 -8.12 -3.86
C GLU A 203 20.90 -7.41 -5.21
N SER A 204 20.25 -7.93 -6.26
CA SER A 204 20.28 -7.32 -7.58
C SER A 204 19.67 -5.91 -7.60
N LEU A 205 18.55 -5.70 -6.89
CA LEU A 205 17.91 -4.39 -6.79
C LEU A 205 18.74 -3.42 -5.92
N ALA A 206 19.31 -3.89 -4.82
CA ALA A 206 20.13 -3.07 -3.93
C ALA A 206 21.35 -2.44 -4.64
N ALA A 207 21.88 -3.13 -5.66
CA ALA A 207 23.01 -2.64 -6.46
C ALA A 207 22.65 -1.42 -7.36
N LEU A 208 21.36 -1.11 -7.56
CA LEU A 208 20.91 -0.05 -8.48
C LEU A 208 20.76 1.33 -7.82
N ASP A 209 21.01 1.47 -6.52
CA ASP A 209 20.90 2.72 -5.73
C ASP A 209 19.60 3.51 -6.00
N LEU A 210 18.47 2.85 -5.91
CA LEU A 210 17.16 3.47 -6.12
C LEU A 210 16.76 4.35 -4.92
N PRO A 211 15.84 5.33 -5.11
CA PRO A 211 15.30 6.15 -4.02
C PRO A 211 14.57 5.34 -2.92
N GLY A 212 14.10 4.13 -3.24
CA GLY A 212 13.43 3.24 -2.31
C GLY A 212 13.14 1.87 -2.94
N TYR A 213 12.70 0.93 -2.10
CA TYR A 213 12.50 -0.46 -2.49
C TYR A 213 11.19 -1.00 -1.94
N ALA A 214 10.53 -1.85 -2.72
CA ALA A 214 9.34 -2.55 -2.30
C ALA A 214 9.52 -4.06 -2.33
N ILE A 215 8.80 -4.76 -1.47
CA ILE A 215 8.62 -6.21 -1.51
C ILE A 215 7.20 -6.46 -2.05
N GLY A 216 7.12 -6.98 -3.27
CA GLY A 216 5.87 -7.32 -3.94
C GLY A 216 5.67 -8.83 -4.05
N GLY A 217 4.60 -9.26 -4.74
CA GLY A 217 4.28 -10.67 -4.92
C GLY A 217 4.04 -11.42 -3.62
N VAL A 218 3.48 -10.73 -2.63
CA VAL A 218 2.99 -11.27 -1.37
C VAL A 218 1.53 -10.87 -1.17
N SER A 219 0.82 -11.54 -0.25
CA SER A 219 -0.64 -11.36 -0.04
C SER A 219 -1.46 -11.67 -1.30
N VAL A 220 -1.01 -12.66 -2.09
CA VAL A 220 -1.62 -13.13 -3.33
C VAL A 220 -2.32 -14.50 -3.18
N GLY A 221 -2.45 -14.99 -1.95
CA GLY A 221 -3.14 -16.23 -1.61
C GLY A 221 -2.33 -17.20 -0.76
N GLU A 222 -1.07 -16.93 -0.52
CA GLU A 222 -0.20 -17.71 0.35
C GLU A 222 -0.57 -17.54 1.83
N PRO A 223 -0.23 -18.54 2.69
CA PRO A 223 -0.38 -18.42 4.14
C PRO A 223 0.43 -17.25 4.71
N ALA A 224 -0.09 -16.60 5.76
CA ALA A 224 0.54 -15.45 6.41
C ALA A 224 1.96 -15.76 6.93
N GLU A 225 2.24 -16.99 7.32
CA GLU A 225 3.57 -17.41 7.78
C GLU A 225 4.61 -17.34 6.67
N LEU A 226 4.24 -17.67 5.41
CA LEU A 226 5.14 -17.51 4.26
C LEU A 226 5.43 -16.03 3.96
N ILE A 227 4.43 -15.15 4.11
CA ILE A 227 4.65 -13.70 3.98
C ILE A 227 5.71 -13.24 4.98
N HIS A 228 5.59 -13.70 6.23
CA HIS A 228 6.55 -13.36 7.28
C HIS A 228 7.97 -13.84 6.95
N GLN A 229 8.14 -15.12 6.56
CA GLN A 229 9.44 -15.67 6.16
C GLN A 229 10.07 -14.91 4.99
N ILE A 230 9.26 -14.56 3.97
CA ILE A 230 9.71 -13.76 2.82
C ILE A 230 10.24 -12.40 3.28
N VAL A 231 9.50 -11.70 4.13
CA VAL A 231 9.90 -10.37 4.61
C VAL A 231 11.15 -10.45 5.47
N GLU A 232 11.25 -11.44 6.34
CA GLU A 232 12.36 -11.64 7.26
C GLU A 232 13.71 -11.85 6.54
N VAL A 233 13.70 -12.56 5.40
CA VAL A 233 14.94 -12.78 4.62
C VAL A 233 15.19 -11.66 3.61
N THR A 234 14.17 -10.98 3.12
CA THR A 234 14.30 -9.99 2.05
C THR A 234 14.63 -8.59 2.57
N ALA A 235 13.91 -8.13 3.61
CA ALA A 235 14.04 -6.76 4.10
C ALA A 235 15.45 -6.40 4.59
N PRO A 236 16.22 -7.30 5.26
CA PRO A 236 17.58 -7.00 5.69
C PRO A 236 18.60 -6.81 4.57
N VAL A 237 18.34 -7.37 3.38
CA VAL A 237 19.22 -7.26 2.20
C VAL A 237 19.11 -5.88 1.57
N LEU A 238 17.95 -5.23 1.70
CA LEU A 238 17.71 -3.91 1.13
C LEU A 238 18.46 -2.81 1.91
N PRO A 239 18.94 -1.75 1.22
CA PRO A 239 19.71 -0.68 1.82
C PRO A 239 19.03 -0.05 3.06
N PRO A 240 19.75 0.09 4.17
CA PRO A 240 19.18 0.59 5.43
C PRO A 240 18.90 2.10 5.42
N GLU A 241 19.49 2.85 4.50
CA GLU A 241 19.31 4.29 4.32
C GLU A 241 18.17 4.65 3.35
N LYS A 242 17.47 3.65 2.83
CA LYS A 242 16.33 3.82 1.90
C LYS A 242 15.04 3.33 2.55
N PRO A 243 13.87 3.92 2.21
CA PRO A 243 12.58 3.43 2.66
C PRO A 243 12.26 2.06 2.03
N ARG A 244 11.62 1.19 2.83
CA ARG A 244 11.19 -0.16 2.45
C ARG A 244 9.67 -0.27 2.53
N TYR A 245 9.05 -0.66 1.46
CA TYR A 245 7.62 -0.74 1.32
C TYR A 245 7.17 -2.21 1.13
N LEU A 246 6.26 -2.69 1.97
CA LEU A 246 5.62 -4.01 1.83
C LEU A 246 4.24 -3.82 1.22
N MET A 247 4.03 -4.35 0.01
CA MET A 247 2.85 -4.11 -0.80
C MET A 247 1.68 -5.00 -0.37
N GLY A 248 0.47 -4.41 -0.26
CA GLY A 248 -0.78 -5.14 -0.09
C GLY A 248 -1.05 -5.72 1.30
N VAL A 249 -0.23 -5.42 2.30
CA VAL A 249 -0.31 -5.95 3.67
C VAL A 249 -0.88 -4.90 4.63
N GLY A 250 -1.88 -5.29 5.45
CA GLY A 250 -2.58 -4.32 6.31
C GLY A 250 -3.32 -4.91 7.51
N THR A 251 -3.02 -6.14 7.94
CA THR A 251 -3.50 -6.63 9.24
C THR A 251 -2.51 -6.28 10.35
N TYR A 252 -2.97 -6.18 11.58
CA TYR A 252 -2.16 -5.82 12.73
C TYR A 252 -0.94 -6.70 12.89
N ARG A 253 -1.16 -8.03 12.91
CA ARG A 253 -0.08 -9.02 13.08
C ARG A 253 0.93 -8.96 11.95
N GLU A 254 0.47 -8.94 10.71
CA GLU A 254 1.37 -8.89 9.55
C GLU A 254 2.18 -7.59 9.52
N MET A 255 1.56 -6.44 9.82
CA MET A 255 2.29 -5.16 9.90
C MET A 255 3.31 -5.15 11.04
N ALA A 256 2.94 -5.60 12.26
CA ALA A 256 3.86 -5.63 13.39
C ALA A 256 5.09 -6.50 13.10
N ARG A 257 4.90 -7.71 12.57
CA ARG A 257 5.97 -8.64 12.19
C ARG A 257 6.86 -8.08 11.07
N ALA A 258 6.26 -7.45 10.07
CA ALA A 258 7.00 -6.81 8.99
C ALA A 258 7.81 -5.59 9.48
N ILE A 259 7.26 -4.79 10.39
CA ILE A 259 7.98 -3.69 11.04
C ILE A 259 9.15 -4.24 11.86
N ALA A 260 8.95 -5.34 12.61
CA ALA A 260 10.02 -6.03 13.32
C ALA A 260 11.17 -6.45 12.40
N SER A 261 10.89 -6.73 11.12
CA SER A 261 11.89 -7.05 10.08
C SER A 261 12.45 -5.80 9.36
N GLY A 262 11.99 -4.59 9.68
CA GLY A 262 12.54 -3.32 9.18
C GLY A 262 11.78 -2.72 7.99
N ILE A 263 10.49 -3.01 7.84
CA ILE A 263 9.60 -2.37 6.84
C ILE A 263 9.09 -1.03 7.36
N ASP A 264 8.94 -0.05 6.47
CA ASP A 264 8.57 1.34 6.75
C ASP A 264 7.16 1.72 6.27
N LEU A 265 6.74 1.21 5.11
CA LEU A 265 5.51 1.63 4.44
C LEU A 265 4.62 0.42 4.14
N PHE A 266 3.32 0.62 4.24
CA PHE A 266 2.29 -0.40 4.01
C PHE A 266 1.10 0.22 3.28
N ASP A 267 0.43 -0.58 2.45
CA ASP A 267 -0.89 -0.28 1.92
C ASP A 267 -1.80 -1.50 2.02
N CYS A 268 -3.09 -1.27 2.11
CA CYS A 268 -4.07 -2.33 1.91
C CYS A 268 -5.46 -1.75 1.65
N VAL A 269 -6.26 -2.44 0.85
CA VAL A 269 -7.67 -2.09 0.60
C VAL A 269 -8.61 -2.51 1.74
N ILE A 270 -8.10 -3.29 2.70
CA ILE A 270 -8.87 -3.88 3.81
C ILE A 270 -9.73 -2.87 4.56
N PRO A 271 -9.26 -1.69 5.00
CA PRO A 271 -10.06 -0.78 5.81
C PRO A 271 -11.39 -0.41 5.14
N THR A 272 -11.32 0.03 3.89
CA THR A 272 -12.52 0.44 3.15
C THR A 272 -13.30 -0.77 2.61
N ARG A 273 -12.64 -1.89 2.30
CA ARG A 273 -13.31 -3.13 1.88
C ARG A 273 -14.16 -3.68 3.02
N TRP A 274 -13.62 -3.81 4.21
CA TRP A 274 -14.36 -4.27 5.39
C TRP A 274 -15.50 -3.33 5.74
N ALA A 275 -15.28 -2.02 5.73
CA ALA A 275 -16.32 -1.02 5.96
C ALA A 275 -17.54 -1.24 5.05
N ARG A 276 -17.32 -1.47 3.74
CA ARG A 276 -18.41 -1.73 2.78
C ARG A 276 -19.17 -3.04 3.03
N HIS A 277 -18.61 -3.95 3.84
CA HIS A 277 -19.27 -5.18 4.28
C HIS A 277 -19.85 -5.08 5.70
N GLY A 278 -19.74 -3.89 6.34
CA GLY A 278 -20.25 -3.64 7.68
C GLY A 278 -19.32 -4.14 8.78
N THR A 279 -18.03 -4.34 8.46
CA THR A 279 -17.01 -4.77 9.41
C THR A 279 -16.11 -3.60 9.81
N VAL A 280 -15.87 -3.47 11.10
CA VAL A 280 -14.90 -2.53 11.68
C VAL A 280 -13.77 -3.28 12.37
N VAL A 281 -12.65 -2.59 12.54
CA VAL A 281 -11.53 -3.03 13.38
C VAL A 281 -11.49 -2.17 14.62
N VAL A 282 -11.49 -2.79 15.77
CA VAL A 282 -11.39 -2.12 17.07
C VAL A 282 -10.25 -2.76 17.85
N GLN A 283 -9.17 -2.04 18.08
CA GLN A 283 -7.98 -2.52 18.79
C GLN A 283 -7.44 -3.87 18.24
N GLY A 284 -7.49 -4.04 16.91
CA GLY A 284 -7.04 -5.26 16.22
C GLY A 284 -8.09 -6.35 16.05
N GLU A 285 -9.22 -6.27 16.73
CA GLU A 285 -10.34 -7.21 16.60
C GLU A 285 -11.30 -6.78 15.47
N ARG A 286 -11.87 -7.75 14.77
CA ARG A 286 -12.88 -7.51 13.73
C ARG A 286 -14.28 -7.70 14.27
N TRP A 287 -15.11 -6.66 14.17
CA TRP A 287 -16.50 -6.71 14.55
C TRP A 287 -17.42 -6.52 13.34
N ASN A 288 -18.42 -7.41 13.20
CA ASN A 288 -19.44 -7.26 12.19
C ASN A 288 -20.65 -6.51 12.79
N LEU A 289 -20.81 -5.25 12.41
CA LEU A 289 -21.86 -4.39 12.95
C LEU A 289 -23.28 -4.77 12.50
N LYS A 290 -23.45 -5.77 11.63
CA LYS A 290 -24.77 -6.34 11.33
C LYS A 290 -25.31 -7.20 12.45
N ASN A 291 -24.49 -7.63 13.41
CA ASN A 291 -24.89 -8.50 14.51
C ASN A 291 -25.90 -7.82 15.43
N ALA A 292 -26.87 -8.61 15.95
CA ALA A 292 -27.99 -8.10 16.75
C ALA A 292 -27.54 -7.42 18.05
N GLN A 293 -26.42 -7.84 18.64
CA GLN A 293 -25.87 -7.30 19.87
C GLN A 293 -25.58 -5.78 19.81
N TYR A 294 -25.38 -5.22 18.61
CA TYR A 294 -25.09 -3.79 18.46
C TYR A 294 -26.34 -2.92 18.29
N ARG A 295 -27.55 -3.50 18.21
CA ARG A 295 -28.79 -2.75 17.93
C ARG A 295 -29.16 -1.75 19.04
N GLU A 296 -28.84 -2.11 20.26
CA GLU A 296 -29.16 -1.33 21.47
C GLU A 296 -27.89 -0.91 22.22
N ASP A 297 -26.72 -0.97 21.56
CA ASP A 297 -25.47 -0.53 22.13
C ASP A 297 -25.24 0.96 21.79
N PHE A 298 -25.52 1.83 22.75
CA PHE A 298 -25.42 3.29 22.61
C PHE A 298 -24.04 3.83 22.96
N THR A 299 -23.01 2.98 23.03
CA THR A 299 -21.61 3.38 23.21
C THR A 299 -20.92 3.59 21.86
N PRO A 300 -19.80 4.35 21.78
CA PRO A 300 -18.98 4.46 20.56
C PRO A 300 -18.30 3.14 20.21
N LEU A 301 -17.75 3.01 18.98
CA LEU A 301 -16.96 1.84 18.59
C LEU A 301 -15.77 1.65 19.53
N ASP A 302 -15.03 2.70 19.76
CA ASP A 302 -13.91 2.78 20.70
C ASP A 302 -13.91 4.16 21.37
N ALA A 303 -14.07 4.19 22.68
CA ALA A 303 -14.08 5.43 23.47
C ALA A 303 -12.75 6.17 23.47
N SER A 304 -11.64 5.46 23.21
CA SER A 304 -10.29 6.05 23.10
C SER A 304 -9.96 6.56 21.69
N CYS A 305 -10.79 6.26 20.69
CA CYS A 305 -10.56 6.64 19.31
C CYS A 305 -10.99 8.08 19.03
N PRO A 306 -10.10 8.97 18.55
CA PRO A 306 -10.41 10.37 18.28
C PRO A 306 -11.12 10.59 16.94
N CYS A 307 -11.39 9.52 16.14
CA CYS A 307 -11.98 9.69 14.83
C CYS A 307 -13.38 10.28 14.88
N TYR A 308 -13.79 10.96 13.81
CA TYR A 308 -15.11 11.56 13.69
C TYR A 308 -16.25 10.59 14.00
N THR A 309 -16.11 9.32 13.57
CA THR A 309 -17.14 8.30 13.81
C THR A 309 -17.32 8.01 15.30
N CYS A 310 -16.25 7.76 16.04
CA CYS A 310 -16.32 7.43 17.46
C CYS A 310 -16.76 8.61 18.34
N GLN A 311 -16.42 9.84 17.92
CA GLN A 311 -16.79 11.05 18.69
C GLN A 311 -18.26 11.45 18.50
N ASN A 312 -18.94 10.97 17.46
CA ASN A 312 -20.27 11.48 17.12
C ASN A 312 -21.35 10.41 17.03
N PHE A 313 -20.99 9.11 16.94
CA PHE A 313 -21.98 8.05 16.65
C PHE A 313 -21.82 6.84 17.55
N THR A 314 -22.95 6.21 17.87
CA THR A 314 -23.01 4.98 18.64
C THR A 314 -22.99 3.74 17.76
N ARG A 315 -22.65 2.59 18.33
CA ARG A 315 -22.72 1.28 17.67
C ARG A 315 -24.14 0.98 17.17
N ALA A 316 -25.17 1.35 17.94
CA ALA A 316 -26.58 1.18 17.56
C ALA A 316 -26.90 1.93 16.26
N TYR A 317 -26.49 3.19 16.14
CA TYR A 317 -26.70 3.98 14.92
C TYR A 317 -25.94 3.40 13.72
N LEU A 318 -24.66 3.04 13.92
CA LEU A 318 -23.85 2.44 12.87
C LEU A 318 -24.42 1.07 12.43
N CYS A 319 -24.87 0.25 13.37
CA CYS A 319 -25.59 -1.01 13.11
C CYS A 319 -26.85 -0.76 12.25
N HIS A 320 -27.65 0.24 12.59
CA HIS A 320 -28.82 0.65 11.80
C HIS A 320 -28.43 1.01 10.38
N LEU A 321 -27.48 1.92 10.18
CA LEU A 321 -27.03 2.36 8.84
C LEU A 321 -26.53 1.18 7.98
N VAL A 322 -25.72 0.30 8.55
CA VAL A 322 -25.17 -0.86 7.83
C VAL A 322 -26.27 -1.85 7.44
N ARG A 323 -27.23 -2.11 8.32
CA ARG A 323 -28.35 -3.01 8.04
C ARG A 323 -29.32 -2.43 7.02
N SER A 324 -29.52 -1.11 7.04
CA SER A 324 -30.32 -0.36 6.06
C SER A 324 -29.57 -0.10 4.75
N ARG A 325 -28.29 -0.50 4.65
CA ARG A 325 -27.41 -0.28 3.49
C ARG A 325 -27.24 1.20 3.14
N GLU A 326 -27.29 2.08 4.14
CA GLU A 326 -27.06 3.51 3.93
C GLU A 326 -25.57 3.77 3.63
N ILE A 327 -25.32 4.61 2.61
CA ILE A 327 -23.97 4.95 2.15
C ILE A 327 -23.16 5.60 3.30
N LEU A 328 -23.81 6.43 4.10
CA LEU A 328 -23.19 7.08 5.26
C LEU A 328 -22.56 6.06 6.22
N GLY A 329 -23.20 4.89 6.43
CA GLY A 329 -22.63 3.83 7.25
C GLY A 329 -21.25 3.41 6.76
N TYR A 330 -21.08 3.18 5.46
CA TYR A 330 -19.80 2.78 4.88
C TYR A 330 -18.74 3.89 4.96
N THR A 331 -19.13 5.15 4.83
CA THR A 331 -18.26 6.32 5.02
C THR A 331 -17.73 6.36 6.46
N LEU A 332 -18.62 6.29 7.44
CA LEU A 332 -18.26 6.35 8.86
C LEU A 332 -17.37 5.18 9.29
N LEU A 333 -17.67 3.96 8.82
CA LEU A 333 -16.86 2.80 9.09
C LEU A 333 -15.48 2.90 8.41
N SER A 334 -15.41 3.47 7.19
CA SER A 334 -14.14 3.68 6.50
C SER A 334 -13.23 4.67 7.24
N ILE A 335 -13.80 5.78 7.73
CA ILE A 335 -13.08 6.77 8.55
C ILE A 335 -12.49 6.08 9.78
N HIS A 336 -13.30 5.31 10.52
CA HIS A 336 -12.83 4.61 11.71
C HIS A 336 -11.72 3.60 11.39
N ASN A 337 -11.93 2.70 10.42
CA ASN A 337 -10.97 1.66 10.08
C ASN A 337 -9.63 2.22 9.61
N ILE A 338 -9.64 3.31 8.83
CA ILE A 338 -8.41 3.98 8.38
C ILE A 338 -7.69 4.62 9.58
N THR A 339 -8.42 5.35 10.43
CA THR A 339 -7.86 5.95 11.64
C THR A 339 -7.21 4.89 12.52
N GLU A 340 -7.84 3.74 12.66
CA GLU A 340 -7.36 2.64 13.50
C GLU A 340 -6.02 2.08 13.03
N LEU A 341 -5.86 1.85 11.71
CA LEU A 341 -4.58 1.37 11.16
C LEU A 341 -3.47 2.44 11.20
N ILE A 342 -3.83 3.70 10.99
CA ILE A 342 -2.87 4.81 11.11
C ILE A 342 -2.38 4.92 12.56
N ARG A 343 -3.29 4.95 13.53
CA ARG A 343 -2.95 4.97 14.95
C ARG A 343 -2.11 3.77 15.38
N PHE A 344 -2.38 2.60 14.80
CA PHE A 344 -1.58 1.41 15.09
C PHE A 344 -0.12 1.61 14.67
N THR A 345 0.13 2.12 13.48
CA THR A 345 1.50 2.41 13.03
C THR A 345 2.14 3.57 13.81
N GLU A 346 1.37 4.54 14.26
CA GLU A 346 1.85 5.65 15.12
C GLU A 346 2.27 5.15 16.51
N LYS A 347 1.47 4.32 17.15
CA LYS A 347 1.82 3.67 18.43
C LYS A 347 3.09 2.81 18.30
N ILE A 348 3.21 2.05 17.21
CA ILE A 348 4.45 1.29 16.95
C ILE A 348 5.64 2.24 16.80
N ARG A 349 5.49 3.35 16.07
CA ARG A 349 6.55 4.35 15.92
C ARG A 349 6.98 4.91 17.28
N GLU A 350 6.04 5.30 18.14
CA GLU A 350 6.32 5.80 19.50
C GLU A 350 7.06 4.76 20.34
N ALA A 351 6.65 3.50 20.27
CA ALA A 351 7.30 2.40 20.95
C ALA A 351 8.74 2.14 20.42
N ILE A 352 8.99 2.30 19.11
CA ILE A 352 10.35 2.22 18.54
C ILE A 352 11.21 3.39 19.03
N LEU A 353 10.69 4.61 19.03
CA LEU A 353 11.41 5.81 19.47
C LEU A 353 11.80 5.72 20.95
N SER A 354 11.05 4.98 21.77
CA SER A 354 11.32 4.73 23.19
C SER A 354 11.96 3.38 23.49
N ASP A 355 12.33 2.61 22.45
CA ASP A 355 12.92 1.25 22.50
C ASP A 355 12.08 0.21 23.27
N ARG A 356 10.74 0.34 23.21
CA ARG A 356 9.78 -0.56 23.89
C ARG A 356 8.93 -1.38 22.93
N PHE A 357 9.25 -1.38 21.64
CA PHE A 357 8.40 -2.00 20.62
C PHE A 357 8.17 -3.50 20.84
N THR A 358 9.24 -4.26 21.13
CA THR A 358 9.12 -5.72 21.30
C THR A 358 8.35 -6.11 22.56
N GLU A 359 8.35 -5.27 23.58
CA GLU A 359 7.58 -5.47 24.80
C GLU A 359 6.10 -5.11 24.61
N GLU A 360 5.82 -3.89 24.14
CA GLU A 360 4.45 -3.38 24.00
C GLU A 360 3.63 -4.09 22.91
N PHE A 361 4.30 -4.63 21.88
CA PHE A 361 3.66 -5.30 20.74
C PHE A 361 3.89 -6.81 20.69
N ALA A 362 4.37 -7.43 21.79
CA ALA A 362 4.66 -8.87 21.87
C ALA A 362 3.50 -9.76 21.41
N GLN A 363 2.25 -9.38 21.67
CA GLN A 363 1.07 -10.13 21.25
C GLN A 363 0.86 -10.20 19.72
N TRP A 364 1.52 -9.30 18.96
CA TRP A 364 1.43 -9.22 17.50
C TRP A 364 2.67 -9.78 16.79
N LEU A 365 3.74 -10.02 17.52
CA LEU A 365 4.97 -10.62 17.02
C LEU A 365 4.93 -12.15 17.09
#